data_7c6ce6f07ada5c4f585b96400130546a
#
_entry.id   7c6ce6f07ada5c4f585b96400130546a
#
_cell.length_a   1.000
_cell.length_b   1.000
_cell.length_c   1.000
_cell.angle_alpha   90.00
_cell.angle_beta   90.00
_cell.angle_gamma   90.00
#
_symmetry.space_group_name_H-M   'P 1'
#
loop_
_entity.id
_entity.type
_entity.pdbx_description
1 polymer ?
#
loop_
_entity_poly.entity_id
_entity_poly.type
_entity_poly.pdbx_seq_one_letter_code
_entity_poly.pdbx_strand_id
1 'polypeptide(L)'
;MSDDHECVIRNLFAAYLANDRQQVSDALADEFRFTSPFDDDLDKATYFERCWRDTGWIARHDIERIFVAGDEAFVTYRCLARDGRSFRNTELFTFTAGKVRRIEVYFGAAFQDGQFVPQPR
;
A
#
# COMPACT_ATOMS: atom_id res chain seq x y z
N MET A 1 -15.50 -10.28 7.63
CA MET A 1 -16.54 -9.68 6.78
C MET A 1 -15.90 -8.86 5.69
N SER A 2 -16.37 -9.00 4.45
CA SER A 2 -15.80 -8.29 3.30
C SER A 2 -15.79 -6.77 3.47
N ASP A 3 -16.88 -6.22 4.01
CA ASP A 3 -16.97 -4.76 4.20
C ASP A 3 -15.96 -4.25 5.22
N ASP A 4 -15.66 -5.07 6.24
CA ASP A 4 -14.67 -4.68 7.25
C ASP A 4 -13.26 -4.63 6.65
N HIS A 5 -12.92 -5.59 5.80
CA HIS A 5 -11.62 -5.60 5.12
C HIS A 5 -11.49 -4.42 4.16
N GLU A 6 -12.53 -4.13 3.40
CA GLU A 6 -12.52 -2.98 2.50
C GLU A 6 -12.36 -1.68 3.28
N CYS A 7 -13.06 -1.55 4.41
CA CYS A 7 -12.96 -0.37 5.27
C CYS A 7 -11.53 -0.18 5.80
N VAL A 8 -10.91 -1.27 6.29
CA VAL A 8 -9.52 -1.22 6.76
C VAL A 8 -8.58 -0.77 5.64
N ILE A 9 -8.76 -1.29 4.44
CA ILE A 9 -7.93 -0.92 3.28
C ILE A 9 -8.09 0.56 2.96
N ARG A 10 -9.31 1.07 2.86
CA ARG A 10 -9.56 2.47 2.53
C ARG A 10 -9.00 3.40 3.60
N ASN A 11 -9.16 3.04 4.86
CA ASN A 11 -8.62 3.82 5.97
C ASN A 11 -7.09 3.79 5.97
N LEU A 12 -6.49 2.66 5.62
CA LEU A 12 -5.04 2.51 5.53
C LEU A 12 -4.47 3.42 4.42
N PHE A 13 -5.09 3.41 3.23
CA PHE A 13 -4.67 4.29 2.14
C PHE A 13 -4.79 5.77 2.54
N ALA A 14 -5.86 6.15 3.23
CA ALA A 14 -6.03 7.51 3.73
C ALA A 14 -4.94 7.88 4.74
N ALA A 15 -4.55 6.93 5.61
CA ALA A 15 -3.49 7.15 6.60
C ALA A 15 -2.12 7.34 5.93
N TYR A 16 -1.83 6.56 4.89
CA TYR A 16 -0.60 6.76 4.11
C TYR A 16 -0.58 8.14 3.46
N LEU A 17 -1.70 8.56 2.87
CA LEU A 17 -1.80 9.85 2.21
C LEU A 17 -1.62 11.00 3.23
N ALA A 18 -2.18 10.84 4.43
CA ALA A 18 -2.05 11.81 5.51
C ALA A 18 -0.67 11.75 6.19
N ASN A 19 0.16 10.79 5.83
CA ASN A 19 1.46 10.52 6.45
C ASN A 19 1.32 10.25 7.96
N ASP A 20 0.25 9.58 8.34
CA ASP A 20 -0.07 9.24 9.74
C ASP A 20 0.50 7.88 10.09
N ARG A 21 1.77 7.88 10.52
CA ARG A 21 2.51 6.65 10.81
C ARG A 21 1.85 5.81 11.90
N GLN A 22 1.32 6.45 12.94
CA GLN A 22 0.71 5.71 14.05
C GLN A 22 -0.54 4.97 13.60
N GLN A 23 -1.38 5.61 12.80
CA GLN A 23 -2.58 4.97 12.29
C GLN A 23 -2.24 3.80 11.39
N VAL A 24 -1.22 3.95 10.54
CA VAL A 24 -0.73 2.84 9.71
C VAL A 24 -0.23 1.70 10.58
N SER A 25 0.61 2.00 11.58
CA SER A 25 1.14 0.97 12.48
C SER A 25 0.02 0.22 13.22
N ASP A 26 -1.01 0.94 13.66
CA ASP A 26 -2.13 0.33 14.38
C ASP A 26 -2.95 -0.61 13.50
N ALA A 27 -2.99 -0.35 12.19
CA ALA A 27 -3.71 -1.21 11.25
C ALA A 27 -2.95 -2.48 10.88
N LEU A 28 -1.64 -2.51 11.11
CA LEU A 28 -0.79 -3.66 10.79
C LEU A 28 -0.63 -4.55 12.02
N ALA A 29 -0.75 -5.87 11.82
CA ALA A 29 -0.54 -6.84 12.90
C ALA A 29 0.92 -6.81 13.37
N ASP A 30 1.17 -7.28 14.61
CA ASP A 30 2.54 -7.33 15.13
C ASP A 30 3.44 -8.24 14.29
N GLU A 31 2.88 -9.33 13.75
CA GLU A 31 3.59 -10.28 12.89
C GLU A 31 3.56 -9.88 11.41
N PHE A 32 3.26 -8.62 11.11
CA PHE A 32 3.16 -8.11 9.74
C PHE A 32 4.41 -8.42 8.91
N ARG A 33 4.20 -8.80 7.65
CA ARG A 33 5.26 -9.03 6.66
C ARG A 33 4.97 -8.28 5.37
N PHE A 34 6.01 -7.76 4.74
CA PHE A 34 5.90 -6.96 3.54
C PHE A 34 6.82 -7.49 2.44
N THR A 35 6.28 -7.64 1.23
CA THR A 35 7.04 -8.05 0.05
C THR A 35 6.67 -7.15 -1.12
N SER A 36 7.66 -6.73 -1.89
CA SER A 36 7.50 -5.97 -3.13
C SER A 36 8.63 -6.40 -4.08
N PRO A 37 8.65 -5.90 -5.33
CA PRO A 37 9.79 -6.18 -6.22
C PRO A 37 11.15 -5.75 -5.67
N PHE A 38 11.18 -4.84 -4.69
CA PHE A 38 12.43 -4.36 -4.09
C PHE A 38 12.77 -4.99 -2.75
N ASP A 39 11.80 -5.57 -2.05
CA ASP A 39 11.96 -6.03 -0.68
C ASP A 39 11.26 -7.37 -0.49
N ASP A 40 11.91 -8.30 0.20
CA ASP A 40 11.35 -9.63 0.41
C ASP A 40 11.16 -9.91 1.89
N ASP A 41 9.91 -10.19 2.26
CA ASP A 41 9.52 -10.70 3.57
C ASP A 41 10.03 -9.86 4.75
N LEU A 42 9.91 -8.53 4.65
CA LEU A 42 10.30 -7.62 5.72
C LEU A 42 9.34 -7.75 6.91
N ASP A 43 9.88 -7.77 8.13
CA ASP A 43 9.04 -7.66 9.32
C ASP A 43 8.56 -6.21 9.52
N LYS A 44 7.67 -6.01 10.49
CA LYS A 44 7.02 -4.70 10.68
C LYS A 44 8.05 -3.59 10.95
N ALA A 45 9.01 -3.84 11.83
CA ALA A 45 10.02 -2.83 12.18
C ALA A 45 10.88 -2.46 10.96
N THR A 46 11.33 -3.46 10.21
CA THR A 46 12.15 -3.25 9.01
C THR A 46 11.35 -2.55 7.91
N TYR A 47 10.06 -2.89 7.77
CA TYR A 47 9.19 -2.21 6.83
C TYR A 47 9.13 -0.70 7.10
N PHE A 48 8.90 -0.30 8.34
CA PHE A 48 8.87 1.13 8.67
C PHE A 48 10.23 1.79 8.48
N GLU A 49 11.32 1.10 8.83
CA GLU A 49 12.67 1.64 8.66
C GLU A 49 13.01 1.88 7.20
N ARG A 50 12.66 0.95 6.32
CA ARG A 50 13.08 0.99 4.91
C ARG A 50 12.07 1.65 3.99
N CYS A 51 10.79 1.54 4.28
CA CYS A 51 9.74 1.93 3.33
C CYS A 51 8.97 3.17 3.74
N TRP A 52 8.97 3.54 5.01
CA TRP A 52 8.26 4.74 5.46
C TRP A 52 9.05 5.99 5.12
N ARG A 53 8.35 6.98 4.54
CA ARG A 53 8.95 8.30 4.24
C ARG A 53 8.26 9.34 5.11
N ASP A 54 9.03 10.13 5.84
CA ASP A 54 8.48 11.17 6.71
C ASP A 54 7.93 12.35 5.93
N THR A 55 8.36 12.54 4.69
CA THR A 55 7.84 13.59 3.82
C THR A 55 6.80 12.99 2.88
N GLY A 56 5.61 13.60 2.84
CA GLY A 56 4.55 13.12 1.96
C GLY A 56 4.91 13.31 0.49
N TRP A 57 5.28 12.23 -0.18
CA TRP A 57 5.65 12.27 -1.60
C TRP A 57 4.44 12.00 -2.51
N ILE A 58 3.36 11.49 -1.93
CA ILE A 58 2.15 11.12 -2.65
C ILE A 58 1.17 12.28 -2.62
N ALA A 59 0.70 12.73 -3.78
CA ALA A 59 -0.31 13.77 -3.87
C ALA A 59 -1.72 13.18 -3.79
N ARG A 60 -1.94 11.98 -4.38
CA ARG A 60 -3.27 11.39 -4.44
C ARG A 60 -3.20 9.88 -4.69
N HIS A 61 -4.11 9.13 -4.06
CA HIS A 61 -4.41 7.74 -4.39
C HIS A 61 -5.82 7.65 -4.96
N ASP A 62 -5.97 6.94 -6.08
CA ASP A 62 -7.28 6.60 -6.63
C ASP A 62 -7.42 5.08 -6.58
N ILE A 63 -8.20 4.57 -5.65
CA ILE A 63 -8.48 3.14 -5.58
C ILE A 63 -9.46 2.80 -6.69
N GLU A 64 -9.05 1.92 -7.60
CA GLU A 64 -9.85 1.56 -8.76
C GLU A 64 -10.67 0.30 -8.53
N ARG A 65 -10.11 -0.67 -7.80
CA ARG A 65 -10.79 -1.95 -7.52
C ARG A 65 -10.34 -2.53 -6.20
N ILE A 66 -11.28 -3.11 -5.48
CA ILE A 66 -11.01 -3.93 -4.30
C ILE A 66 -11.83 -5.20 -4.47
N PHE A 67 -11.15 -6.36 -4.49
CA PHE A 67 -11.80 -7.66 -4.52
C PHE A 67 -11.43 -8.42 -3.26
N VAL A 68 -12.42 -8.78 -2.46
CA VAL A 68 -12.23 -9.47 -1.19
C VAL A 68 -12.69 -10.92 -1.31
N ALA A 69 -11.87 -11.85 -0.86
CA ALA A 69 -12.19 -13.26 -0.79
C ALA A 69 -11.68 -13.83 0.53
N GLY A 70 -12.59 -14.07 1.49
CA GLY A 70 -12.20 -14.52 2.82
C GLY A 70 -11.30 -13.50 3.52
N ASP A 71 -10.12 -13.92 3.95
CA ASP A 71 -9.16 -13.08 4.64
C ASP A 71 -8.13 -12.45 3.71
N GLU A 72 -8.41 -12.44 2.41
CA GLU A 72 -7.51 -11.84 1.42
C GLU A 72 -8.26 -10.81 0.58
N ALA A 73 -7.51 -9.82 0.10
CA ALA A 73 -8.08 -8.82 -0.81
C ALA A 73 -7.01 -8.34 -1.79
N PHE A 74 -7.39 -8.19 -3.06
CA PHE A 74 -6.59 -7.51 -4.04
C PHE A 74 -7.09 -6.09 -4.21
N VAL A 75 -6.16 -5.15 -4.22
CA VAL A 75 -6.46 -3.72 -4.41
C VAL A 75 -5.63 -3.21 -5.58
N THR A 76 -6.31 -2.67 -6.60
CA THR A 76 -5.63 -1.97 -7.69
C THR A 76 -5.89 -0.49 -7.53
N TYR A 77 -4.84 0.30 -7.55
CA TYR A 77 -4.94 1.74 -7.36
C TYR A 77 -3.97 2.48 -8.26
N ARG A 78 -4.31 3.73 -8.53
CA ARG A 78 -3.43 4.66 -9.23
C ARG A 78 -2.90 5.66 -8.21
N CYS A 79 -1.60 5.91 -8.28
CA CYS A 79 -0.94 6.88 -7.42
C CYS A 79 -0.43 8.04 -8.26
N LEU A 80 -0.66 9.26 -7.79
CA LEU A 80 -0.06 10.46 -8.35
C LEU A 80 0.95 10.99 -7.33
N ALA A 81 2.20 11.05 -7.74
CA ALA A 81 3.28 11.59 -6.90
C ALA A 81 3.37 13.09 -7.09
N ARG A 82 3.95 13.79 -6.10
CA ARG A 82 4.07 15.25 -6.15
C ARG A 82 5.02 15.74 -7.23
N ASP A 83 5.91 14.87 -7.72
CA ASP A 83 6.83 15.21 -8.82
C ASP A 83 6.20 15.02 -10.21
N GLY A 84 4.92 14.68 -10.28
CA GLY A 84 4.17 14.51 -11.53
C GLY A 84 4.16 13.10 -12.08
N ARG A 85 4.92 12.17 -11.50
CA ARG A 85 4.86 10.76 -11.93
C ARG A 85 3.56 10.14 -11.47
N SER A 86 3.06 9.21 -12.29
CA SER A 86 1.88 8.42 -11.92
C SER A 86 2.16 6.95 -12.21
N PHE A 87 1.55 6.07 -11.40
CA PHE A 87 1.72 4.63 -11.58
C PHE A 87 0.51 3.90 -11.03
N ARG A 88 0.32 2.67 -11.50
CA ARG A 88 -0.65 1.73 -10.95
C ARG A 88 0.08 0.60 -10.28
N ASN A 89 -0.43 0.20 -9.12
CA ASN A 89 0.03 -1.00 -8.42
C ASN A 89 -1.17 -1.86 -8.08
N THR A 90 -0.93 -3.16 -7.95
CA THR A 90 -1.88 -4.07 -7.33
C THR A 90 -1.23 -4.63 -6.07
N GLU A 91 -1.96 -4.65 -4.97
CA GLU A 91 -1.47 -5.17 -3.70
C GLU A 91 -2.38 -6.27 -3.20
N LEU A 92 -1.79 -7.36 -2.71
CA LEU A 92 -2.52 -8.42 -2.04
C LEU A 92 -2.40 -8.21 -0.54
N PHE A 93 -3.55 -8.04 0.12
CA PHE A 93 -3.64 -7.90 1.57
C PHE A 93 -4.09 -9.22 2.17
N THR A 94 -3.45 -9.66 3.26
CA THR A 94 -3.90 -10.81 4.05
C THR A 94 -4.21 -10.30 5.46
N PHE A 95 -5.36 -10.70 5.99
CA PHE A 95 -5.86 -10.21 7.28
C PHE A 95 -5.83 -11.28 8.36
N THR A 96 -5.64 -10.86 9.60
CA THR A 96 -5.82 -11.70 10.77
C THR A 96 -6.35 -10.84 11.91
N ALA A 97 -7.40 -11.31 12.59
CA ALA A 97 -8.01 -10.61 13.73
C ALA A 97 -8.32 -9.13 13.44
N GLY A 98 -8.77 -8.83 12.22
CA GLY A 98 -9.13 -7.47 11.82
C GLY A 98 -7.97 -6.58 11.44
N LYS A 99 -6.74 -7.09 11.45
CA LYS A 99 -5.54 -6.34 11.11
C LYS A 99 -4.87 -6.92 9.88
N VAL A 100 -4.04 -6.10 9.23
CA VAL A 100 -3.28 -6.54 8.06
C VAL A 100 -2.07 -7.33 8.51
N ARG A 101 -2.02 -8.60 8.13
CA ARG A 101 -0.90 -9.49 8.46
C ARG A 101 0.18 -9.49 7.39
N ARG A 102 -0.19 -9.28 6.13
CA ARG A 102 0.76 -9.32 5.01
C ARG A 102 0.30 -8.39 3.91
N ILE A 103 1.26 -7.72 3.29
CA ILE A 103 1.05 -6.99 2.03
C ILE A 103 2.10 -7.48 1.04
N GLU A 104 1.64 -7.85 -0.15
CA GLU A 104 2.50 -8.18 -1.28
C GLU A 104 2.18 -7.21 -2.41
N VAL A 105 3.16 -6.43 -2.83
CA VAL A 105 2.97 -5.38 -3.84
C VAL A 105 3.45 -5.86 -5.20
N TYR A 106 2.61 -5.68 -6.21
CA TYR A 106 2.93 -5.94 -7.61
C TYR A 106 2.91 -4.59 -8.33
N PHE A 107 4.06 -4.16 -8.82
CA PHE A 107 4.19 -2.85 -9.45
C PHE A 107 3.64 -2.85 -10.88
N GLY A 108 2.93 -1.78 -11.23
CA GLY A 108 2.61 -1.45 -12.61
C GLY A 108 3.67 -0.52 -13.21
N ALA A 109 3.46 -0.09 -14.44
CA ALA A 109 4.31 0.90 -15.09
C ALA A 109 4.12 2.28 -14.44
N ALA A 110 5.16 3.09 -14.45
CA ALA A 110 5.08 4.49 -14.08
C ALA A 110 5.15 5.35 -15.35
N PHE A 111 4.49 6.50 -15.30
CA PHE A 111 4.44 7.43 -16.43
C PHE A 111 4.70 8.85 -15.96
N GLN A 112 5.34 9.63 -16.82
CA GLN A 112 5.52 11.06 -16.64
C GLN A 112 5.39 11.73 -18.01
N ASP A 113 4.45 12.66 -18.13
CA ASP A 113 4.15 13.33 -19.41
C ASP A 113 3.82 12.35 -20.53
N GLY A 114 3.10 11.26 -20.20
CA GLY A 114 2.71 10.24 -21.16
C GLY A 114 3.81 9.27 -21.55
N GLN A 115 5.00 9.41 -21.00
CA GLN A 115 6.15 8.55 -21.28
C GLN A 115 6.37 7.56 -20.16
N PHE A 116 6.67 6.30 -20.50
CA PHE A 116 7.05 5.30 -19.52
C PHE A 116 8.34 5.71 -18.80
N VAL A 117 8.32 5.65 -17.48
CA VAL A 117 9.52 5.83 -16.65
C VAL A 117 9.55 4.71 -15.61
N PRO A 118 10.75 4.27 -15.16
CA PRO A 118 10.82 3.28 -14.10
C PRO A 118 10.22 3.83 -12.79
N GLN A 119 9.53 2.98 -12.04
CA GLN A 119 9.08 3.38 -10.71
C GLN A 119 10.28 3.61 -9.79
N PRO A 120 10.25 4.66 -8.96
CA PRO A 120 11.31 4.86 -7.97
C PRO A 120 11.19 3.79 -6.88
N ARG A 121 12.33 3.47 -6.32
CA ARG A 121 12.36 2.61 -5.16
C ARG A 121 11.69 3.28 -3.97
#